data_5797b0b9a7cae91cdb5a745453741e47
#
_entry.id   5797b0b9a7cae91cdb5a745453741e47
#
_cell.length_a   1.000
_cell.length_b   1.000
_cell.length_c   1.000
_cell.angle_alpha   90.00
_cell.angle_beta   90.00
_cell.angle_gamma   90.00
#
_symmetry.space_group_name_H-M   'P 1'
#
loop_
_entity.id
_entity.type
_entity.pdbx_description
1 polymer ?
#
loop_
_entity_poly.entity_id
_entity_poly.type
_entity_poly.pdbx_seq_one_letter_code
_entity_poly.pdbx_strand_id
1 'polypeptide(L)'
;MISAADILSARILIVDDDIDAVRTLEQALTGAGYADVSTTSDPHAVHALHGEHDYDLILLDVQMPGMDGFQVMEGLKEFERDGYLPVLALTAEPGHLTQALRYGARDFLRKPFDVEELLLRVRNMVEVRLLYKESAAATPPV
;
A
#
# COMPACT_ATOMS: atom_id res chain seq x y z
N MET A 1 -0.31 -3.34 21.92
CA MET A 1 -0.48 -1.91 21.60
C MET A 1 0.48 -1.50 20.49
N ILE A 2 0.00 -0.79 19.51
CA ILE A 2 0.82 -0.34 18.38
C ILE A 2 1.57 0.92 18.78
N SER A 3 2.91 0.88 18.73
CA SER A 3 3.76 2.02 19.05
C SER A 3 4.17 2.77 17.78
N ALA A 4 4.72 3.98 17.94
CA ALA A 4 5.30 4.73 16.83
C ALA A 4 6.45 3.93 16.18
N ALA A 5 7.25 3.23 16.97
CA ALA A 5 8.33 2.39 16.44
C ALA A 5 7.80 1.23 15.60
N ASP A 6 6.69 0.63 16.01
CA ASP A 6 6.03 -0.43 15.24
C ASP A 6 5.59 0.10 13.87
N ILE A 7 4.99 1.29 13.85
CA ILE A 7 4.53 1.91 12.60
C ILE A 7 5.70 2.14 11.65
N LEU A 8 6.80 2.70 12.16
CA LEU A 8 7.98 3.01 11.34
C LEU A 8 8.74 1.76 10.88
N SER A 9 8.48 0.61 11.48
CA SER A 9 9.06 -0.67 11.07
C SER A 9 8.22 -1.42 10.03
N ALA A 10 7.08 -0.86 9.64
CA ALA A 10 6.20 -1.48 8.65
C ALA A 10 6.91 -1.66 7.30
N ARG A 11 6.53 -2.72 6.60
CA ARG A 11 7.05 -3.03 5.25
C ARG A 11 6.15 -2.38 4.22
N ILE A 12 6.71 -1.47 3.43
CA ILE A 12 5.97 -0.70 2.44
C ILE A 12 6.53 -0.96 1.06
N LEU A 13 5.64 -1.24 0.10
CA LEU A 13 5.99 -1.38 -1.31
C LEU A 13 5.37 -0.23 -2.10
N ILE A 14 6.17 0.41 -2.94
CA ILE A 14 5.71 1.44 -3.88
C ILE A 14 5.69 0.83 -5.28
N VAL A 15 4.56 0.89 -5.96
CA VAL A 15 4.36 0.35 -7.31
C VAL A 15 3.93 1.49 -8.23
N ASP A 16 4.82 1.94 -9.09
CA ASP A 16 4.56 3.02 -10.05
C ASP A 16 5.60 2.93 -11.17
N ASP A 17 5.19 3.09 -12.42
CA ASP A 17 6.08 3.09 -13.56
C ASP A 17 6.74 4.45 -13.81
N ASP A 18 6.27 5.50 -13.15
CA ASP A 18 6.86 6.84 -13.20
C ASP A 18 7.97 6.95 -12.15
N ILE A 19 9.23 6.98 -12.61
CA ILE A 19 10.38 7.00 -11.72
C ILE A 19 10.43 8.25 -10.83
N ASP A 20 9.93 9.38 -11.31
CA ASP A 20 9.90 10.62 -10.51
C ASP A 20 8.89 10.50 -9.38
N ALA A 21 7.73 9.90 -9.63
CA ALA A 21 6.73 9.62 -8.61
C ALA A 21 7.29 8.67 -7.55
N VAL A 22 7.96 7.60 -7.98
CA VAL A 22 8.59 6.64 -7.08
C VAL A 22 9.60 7.32 -6.16
N ARG A 23 10.48 8.16 -6.72
CA ARG A 23 11.48 8.88 -5.93
C ARG A 23 10.84 9.83 -4.91
N THR A 24 9.80 10.54 -5.32
CA THR A 24 9.10 11.48 -4.42
C THR A 24 8.47 10.72 -3.25
N LEU A 25 7.80 9.60 -3.55
CA LEU A 25 7.18 8.76 -2.51
C LEU A 25 8.22 8.16 -1.59
N GLU A 26 9.29 7.61 -2.14
CA GLU A 26 10.35 6.98 -1.36
C GLU A 26 11.03 7.98 -0.44
N GLN A 27 11.38 9.17 -0.95
CA GLN A 27 11.99 10.22 -0.16
C GLN A 27 11.08 10.71 0.96
N ALA A 28 9.78 10.85 0.68
CA ALA A 28 8.81 11.27 1.69
C ALA A 28 8.72 10.25 2.83
N LEU A 29 8.64 8.97 2.49
CA LEU A 29 8.51 7.92 3.49
C LEU A 29 9.79 7.72 4.30
N THR A 30 10.93 7.63 3.63
CA THR A 30 12.21 7.47 4.34
C THR A 30 12.53 8.70 5.18
N GLY A 31 12.21 9.88 4.68
CA GLY A 31 12.37 11.14 5.44
C GLY A 31 11.50 11.20 6.69
N ALA A 32 10.36 10.51 6.68
CA ALA A 32 9.46 10.42 7.85
C ALA A 32 9.89 9.32 8.83
N GLY A 33 10.92 8.54 8.51
CA GLY A 33 11.47 7.52 9.40
C GLY A 33 11.10 6.08 9.09
N TYR A 34 10.35 5.82 8.01
CA TYR A 34 10.06 4.44 7.61
C TYR A 34 11.34 3.75 7.14
N ALA A 35 11.65 2.61 7.76
CA ALA A 35 12.93 1.93 7.55
C ALA A 35 12.90 0.89 6.42
N ASP A 36 11.73 0.37 6.08
CA ASP A 36 11.59 -0.72 5.11
C ASP A 36 10.69 -0.32 3.96
N VAL A 37 11.25 0.40 3.00
CA VAL A 37 10.54 0.88 1.81
C VAL A 37 11.18 0.26 0.58
N SER A 38 10.38 -0.51 -0.16
CA SER A 38 10.79 -1.14 -1.41
C SER A 38 10.02 -0.54 -2.58
N THR A 39 10.56 -0.64 -3.78
CA THR A 39 9.92 -0.10 -4.98
C THR A 39 9.94 -1.10 -6.12
N THR A 40 8.93 -1.04 -6.99
CA THR A 40 8.96 -1.73 -8.27
C THR A 40 8.20 -0.91 -9.31
N SER A 41 8.69 -0.96 -10.54
CA SER A 41 8.00 -0.37 -11.70
C SER A 41 7.24 -1.43 -12.49
N ASP A 42 7.32 -2.68 -12.07
CA ASP A 42 6.70 -3.81 -12.78
C ASP A 42 5.46 -4.30 -12.04
N PRO A 43 4.25 -4.01 -12.55
CA PRO A 43 3.01 -4.46 -11.91
C PRO A 43 2.90 -5.99 -11.84
N HIS A 44 3.54 -6.70 -12.77
CA HIS A 44 3.52 -8.16 -12.80
C HIS A 44 4.33 -8.79 -11.65
N ALA A 45 5.25 -8.03 -11.05
CA ALA A 45 6.08 -8.52 -9.95
C ALA A 45 5.37 -8.44 -8.59
N VAL A 46 4.30 -7.68 -8.46
CA VAL A 46 3.69 -7.34 -7.17
C VAL A 46 3.17 -8.56 -6.43
N HIS A 47 2.49 -9.47 -7.13
CA HIS A 47 1.93 -10.68 -6.52
C HIS A 47 3.03 -11.52 -5.85
N ALA A 48 4.10 -11.81 -6.58
CA ALA A 48 5.21 -12.60 -6.06
C ALA A 48 5.94 -11.88 -4.93
N LEU A 49 6.16 -10.57 -5.07
CA LEU A 49 6.82 -9.76 -4.04
C LEU A 49 6.02 -9.75 -2.74
N HIS A 50 4.71 -9.58 -2.83
CA HIS A 50 3.87 -9.56 -1.63
C HIS A 50 3.81 -10.95 -0.98
N GLY A 51 3.75 -12.00 -1.76
CA GLY A 51 3.79 -13.37 -1.25
C GLY A 51 5.09 -13.68 -0.51
N GLU A 52 6.20 -13.11 -0.96
CA GLU A 52 7.52 -13.33 -0.35
C GLU A 52 7.73 -12.45 0.90
N HIS A 53 7.30 -11.19 0.85
CA HIS A 53 7.65 -10.20 1.89
C HIS A 53 6.51 -9.85 2.84
N ASP A 54 5.25 -10.14 2.50
CA ASP A 54 4.08 -9.81 3.30
C ASP A 54 4.06 -8.33 3.72
N TYR A 55 3.90 -7.45 2.72
CA TYR A 55 3.90 -6.01 2.97
C TYR A 55 2.72 -5.58 3.84
N ASP A 56 2.97 -4.59 4.68
CA ASP A 56 1.94 -3.97 5.52
C ASP A 56 1.18 -2.88 4.78
N LEU A 57 1.76 -2.34 3.71
CA LEU A 57 1.12 -1.33 2.88
C LEU A 57 1.71 -1.38 1.48
N ILE A 58 0.84 -1.29 0.48
CA ILE A 58 1.23 -1.18 -0.93
C ILE A 58 0.65 0.13 -1.47
N LEU A 59 1.54 1.03 -1.92
CA LEU A 59 1.14 2.23 -2.65
C LEU A 59 1.14 1.87 -4.12
N LEU A 60 -0.03 1.93 -4.75
CA LEU A 60 -0.23 1.38 -6.09
C LEU A 60 -0.80 2.42 -7.04
N ASP A 61 -0.03 2.78 -8.08
CA ASP A 61 -0.56 3.54 -9.20
C ASP A 61 -1.53 2.63 -9.97
N VAL A 62 -2.77 3.08 -10.14
CA VAL A 62 -3.77 2.27 -10.84
C VAL A 62 -3.72 2.44 -12.36
N GLN A 63 -2.88 3.33 -12.85
CA GLN A 63 -2.69 3.55 -14.30
C GLN A 63 -1.26 3.20 -14.71
N MET A 64 -1.05 1.96 -15.17
CA MET A 64 0.25 1.50 -15.65
C MET A 64 0.09 0.75 -16.97
N PRO A 65 1.05 0.88 -17.91
CA PRO A 65 1.01 0.13 -19.16
C PRO A 65 1.11 -1.39 -18.93
N GLY A 66 0.40 -2.15 -19.74
CA GLY A 66 0.49 -3.61 -19.77
C GLY A 66 -0.38 -4.33 -18.75
N MET A 67 -0.39 -3.88 -17.52
CA MET A 67 -1.24 -4.42 -16.46
C MET A 67 -1.69 -3.25 -15.60
N ASP A 68 -2.98 -3.00 -15.53
CA ASP A 68 -3.48 -1.89 -14.72
C ASP A 68 -3.51 -2.26 -13.23
N GLY A 69 -3.62 -1.23 -12.39
CA GLY A 69 -3.64 -1.43 -10.95
C GLY A 69 -4.82 -2.27 -10.46
N PHE A 70 -5.92 -2.29 -11.20
CA PHE A 70 -7.08 -3.10 -10.82
C PHE A 70 -6.80 -4.59 -10.96
N GLN A 71 -6.06 -4.99 -12.00
CA GLN A 71 -5.60 -6.36 -12.17
C GLN A 71 -4.64 -6.77 -11.05
N VAL A 72 -3.75 -5.85 -10.65
CA VAL A 72 -2.85 -6.08 -9.52
C VAL A 72 -3.66 -6.32 -8.24
N MET A 73 -4.64 -5.47 -7.97
CA MET A 73 -5.49 -5.60 -6.78
C MET A 73 -6.27 -6.91 -6.77
N GLU A 74 -6.78 -7.34 -7.92
CA GLU A 74 -7.48 -8.61 -8.05
C GLU A 74 -6.58 -9.79 -7.66
N GLY A 75 -5.33 -9.78 -8.13
CA GLY A 75 -4.35 -10.81 -7.77
C GLY A 75 -3.97 -10.81 -6.30
N LEU A 76 -4.03 -9.65 -5.64
CA LEU A 76 -3.68 -9.54 -4.22
C LEU A 76 -4.77 -10.07 -3.28
N LYS A 77 -5.98 -10.25 -3.77
CA LYS A 77 -7.09 -10.70 -2.93
C LYS A 77 -6.85 -12.06 -2.27
N GLU A 78 -6.05 -12.93 -2.87
CA GLU A 78 -5.73 -14.22 -2.27
C GLU A 78 -4.93 -14.09 -0.96
N PHE A 79 -4.27 -12.96 -0.74
CA PHE A 79 -3.52 -12.69 0.49
C PHE A 79 -4.38 -12.04 1.58
N GLU A 80 -5.64 -11.75 1.29
CA GLU A 80 -6.54 -11.06 2.20
C GLU A 80 -7.21 -12.06 3.15
N ARG A 81 -6.45 -12.48 4.16
CA ARG A 81 -6.90 -13.51 5.10
C ARG A 81 -7.86 -13.00 6.17
N ASP A 82 -7.77 -11.73 6.49
CA ASP A 82 -8.53 -11.07 7.56
C ASP A 82 -9.51 -10.04 7.03
N GLY A 83 -9.74 -10.02 5.72
CA GLY A 83 -10.61 -9.07 5.07
C GLY A 83 -9.99 -7.70 4.87
N TYR A 84 -8.67 -7.58 5.02
CA TYR A 84 -7.96 -6.32 4.86
C TYR A 84 -6.87 -6.39 3.78
N LEU A 85 -7.10 -5.67 2.69
CA LEU A 85 -6.13 -5.52 1.60
C LEU A 85 -5.41 -4.18 1.78
N PRO A 86 -4.12 -4.17 2.15
CA PRO A 86 -3.41 -2.94 2.52
C PRO A 86 -2.94 -2.16 1.28
N VAL A 87 -3.88 -1.65 0.48
CA VAL A 87 -3.58 -0.90 -0.75
C VAL A 87 -4.04 0.54 -0.63
N LEU A 88 -3.11 1.48 -0.81
CA LEU A 88 -3.37 2.90 -1.04
C LEU A 88 -3.26 3.16 -2.53
N ALA A 89 -4.39 3.42 -3.18
CA ALA A 89 -4.42 3.64 -4.63
C ALA A 89 -4.00 5.07 -4.97
N LEU A 90 -3.17 5.21 -6.00
CA LEU A 90 -2.71 6.51 -6.52
C LEU A 90 -3.25 6.70 -7.93
N THR A 91 -3.80 7.87 -8.23
CA THR A 91 -4.27 8.17 -9.59
C THR A 91 -4.44 9.67 -9.83
N ALA A 92 -4.20 10.09 -11.08
CA ALA A 92 -4.53 11.43 -11.55
C ALA A 92 -5.97 11.53 -12.06
N GLU A 93 -6.63 10.39 -12.30
CA GLU A 93 -7.97 10.31 -12.90
C GLU A 93 -9.04 10.14 -11.83
N PRO A 94 -9.92 11.15 -11.60
CA PRO A 94 -10.93 11.06 -10.54
C PRO A 94 -11.87 9.86 -10.67
N GLY A 95 -12.21 9.45 -11.90
CA GLY A 95 -13.09 8.30 -12.12
C GLY A 95 -12.52 6.98 -11.63
N HIS A 96 -11.21 6.85 -11.57
CA HIS A 96 -10.56 5.64 -11.10
C HIS A 96 -10.61 5.46 -9.58
N LEU A 97 -10.87 6.53 -8.82
CA LEU A 97 -10.95 6.46 -7.37
C LEU A 97 -12.10 5.57 -6.91
N THR A 98 -13.28 5.76 -7.51
CA THR A 98 -14.46 4.93 -7.20
C THR A 98 -14.19 3.47 -7.56
N GLN A 99 -13.60 3.23 -8.72
CA GLN A 99 -13.26 1.89 -9.17
C GLN A 99 -12.24 1.23 -8.23
N ALA A 100 -11.23 1.98 -7.79
CA ALA A 100 -10.23 1.46 -6.84
C ALA A 100 -10.87 1.01 -5.53
N LEU A 101 -11.82 1.79 -5.02
CA LEU A 101 -12.55 1.41 -3.80
C LEU A 101 -13.37 0.14 -4.01
N ARG A 102 -13.99 -0.02 -5.18
CA ARG A 102 -14.75 -1.25 -5.52
C ARG A 102 -13.85 -2.48 -5.58
N TYR A 103 -12.59 -2.32 -6.01
CA TYR A 103 -11.62 -3.41 -6.08
C TYR A 103 -10.93 -3.69 -4.75
N GLY A 104 -11.26 -2.94 -3.70
CA GLY A 104 -10.80 -3.23 -2.35
C GLY A 104 -9.68 -2.34 -1.82
N ALA A 105 -9.31 -1.28 -2.54
CA ALA A 105 -8.39 -0.30 -1.98
C ALA A 105 -8.98 0.30 -0.70
N ARG A 106 -8.17 0.43 0.32
CA ARG A 106 -8.63 0.93 1.62
C ARG A 106 -8.62 2.43 1.70
N ASP A 107 -7.80 3.07 0.85
CA ASP A 107 -7.77 4.52 0.75
C ASP A 107 -7.21 4.90 -0.63
N PHE A 108 -7.20 6.17 -0.92
CA PHE A 108 -6.69 6.67 -2.19
C PHE A 108 -6.01 8.02 -2.01
N LEU A 109 -5.16 8.37 -2.98
CA LEU A 109 -4.48 9.66 -3.03
C LEU A 109 -4.44 10.14 -4.47
N ARG A 110 -4.84 11.39 -4.70
CA ARG A 110 -4.85 11.99 -6.04
C ARG A 110 -3.48 12.54 -6.39
N LYS A 111 -3.07 12.36 -7.63
CA LYS A 111 -1.87 13.00 -8.17
C LYS A 111 -2.25 14.34 -8.82
N PRO A 112 -1.48 15.41 -8.64
CA PRO A 112 -0.33 15.52 -7.74
C PRO A 112 -0.78 15.49 -6.27
N PHE A 113 0.03 14.89 -5.40
CA PHE A 113 -0.33 14.75 -4.00
C PHE A 113 0.47 15.69 -3.11
N ASP A 114 -0.10 16.01 -1.95
CA ASP A 114 0.55 16.73 -0.87
C ASP A 114 1.27 15.72 0.02
N VAL A 115 2.55 15.98 0.33
CA VAL A 115 3.36 15.10 1.16
C VAL A 115 2.75 14.91 2.55
N GLU A 116 2.23 15.98 3.14
CA GLU A 116 1.59 15.88 4.46
C GLU A 116 0.38 14.95 4.42
N GLU A 117 -0.47 15.08 3.40
CA GLU A 117 -1.62 14.20 3.21
C GLU A 117 -1.17 12.75 3.01
N LEU A 118 -0.15 12.53 2.19
CA LEU A 118 0.42 11.19 1.98
C LEU A 118 0.81 10.55 3.31
N LEU A 119 1.60 11.27 4.12
CA LEU A 119 2.13 10.75 5.37
C LEU A 119 1.02 10.45 6.39
N LEU A 120 -0.01 11.28 6.44
CA LEU A 120 -1.16 11.04 7.32
C LEU A 120 -1.93 9.79 6.90
N ARG A 121 -2.18 9.63 5.61
CA ARG A 121 -2.89 8.43 5.11
C ARG A 121 -2.08 7.16 5.29
N VAL A 122 -0.78 7.22 5.01
CA VAL A 122 0.13 6.08 5.20
C VAL A 122 0.13 5.65 6.66
N ARG A 123 0.30 6.59 7.58
CA ARG A 123 0.31 6.29 9.00
C ARG A 123 -0.99 5.63 9.46
N ASN A 124 -2.13 6.18 9.06
CA ASN A 124 -3.43 5.64 9.41
C ASN A 124 -3.61 4.21 8.88
N MET A 125 -3.23 3.97 7.64
CA MET A 125 -3.38 2.65 7.03
C MET A 125 -2.44 1.62 7.65
N VAL A 126 -1.21 2.00 7.93
CA VAL A 126 -0.24 1.12 8.61
C VAL A 126 -0.75 0.75 10.00
N GLU A 127 -1.24 1.73 10.76
CA GLU A 127 -1.77 1.46 12.10
C GLU A 127 -2.93 0.47 12.04
N VAL A 128 -3.88 0.65 11.12
CA VAL A 128 -5.00 -0.27 10.95
C VAL A 128 -4.50 -1.66 10.57
N ARG A 129 -3.55 -1.76 9.65
CA ARG A 129 -2.96 -3.04 9.24
C ARG A 129 -2.33 -3.77 10.42
N LEU A 130 -1.56 -3.05 11.24
CA LEU A 130 -0.91 -3.65 12.39
C LEU A 130 -1.92 -4.08 13.46
N LEU A 131 -3.01 -3.34 13.63
CA LEU A 131 -4.10 -3.72 14.51
C LEU A 131 -4.79 -5.01 14.04
N TYR A 132 -5.00 -5.18 12.74
CA TYR A 132 -5.52 -6.43 12.19
C TYR A 132 -4.59 -7.60 12.46
N LYS A 133 -3.28 -7.42 12.26
CA LYS A 133 -2.27 -8.46 12.52
C LYS A 133 -2.23 -8.82 14.01
N GLU A 134 -2.28 -7.84 14.87
CA GLU A 134 -2.29 -8.04 16.33
C GLU A 134 -3.55 -8.80 16.77
N SER A 135 -4.71 -8.43 16.24
CA SER A 135 -5.98 -9.09 16.54
C SER A 135 -5.96 -10.55 16.06
N ALA A 136 -5.47 -10.80 14.86
CA ALA A 136 -5.36 -12.16 14.31
C ALA A 136 -4.43 -13.03 15.17
N ALA A 137 -3.29 -12.47 15.59
CA ALA A 137 -2.32 -13.17 16.44
C ALA A 137 -2.87 -13.46 17.83
N ALA A 138 -3.75 -12.59 18.34
CA ALA A 138 -4.36 -12.74 19.67
C ALA A 138 -5.54 -13.69 19.68
N THR A 139 -6.11 -14.03 18.53
CA THR A 139 -7.24 -14.95 18.43
C THR A 139 -6.77 -16.36 18.76
N PRO A 140 -7.33 -17.01 19.81
CA PRO A 140 -6.91 -18.37 20.13
C PRO A 140 -7.31 -19.35 19.05
N PRO A 141 -6.52 -20.38 18.80
CA PRO A 141 -6.89 -21.43 17.85
C PRO A 141 -8.13 -22.15 18.34
N VAL A 142 -9.03 -22.42 17.43
CA VAL A 142 -10.30 -23.10 17.73
C VAL A 142 -10.16 -24.60 17.54
#